data_07fc0f28ef723d5c78d902bf9a5ee830
#
_entry.id   07fc0f28ef723d5c78d902bf9a5ee830
#
_cell.length_a   1.000
_cell.length_b   1.000
_cell.length_c   1.000
_cell.angle_alpha   90.00
_cell.angle_beta   90.00
_cell.angle_gamma   90.00
#
_symmetry.space_group_name_H-M   'P 1'
#
loop_
_entity.id
_entity.type
_entity.pdbx_description
1 polymer ?
#
loop_
_entity_poly.entity_id
_entity_poly.type
_entity_poly.pdbx_seq_one_letter_code
_entity_poly.pdbx_strand_id
1 'polypeptide(L)'
;MQKWKVILLVAAILVQSFYCPVMAREARFLETAAPVLDLSAKSAVVMEQESKEILFAKDKDKELAPASVTKIMSLLLIFEDLKQGKIKLTDTVTVSEHAASMGGSQVFLETGEKQQVQTLIKCVVISSANDAVVALAEHVCGSEEAFVSRMNKKARELGMKHTTFQNACGLDAKGHVTSAYDIALMTRELAQRYPEVFKYTKIWMDTIIHKTKKGEKEFGLSNTNKLIRHYNGCTGMKTGSTGKAGFCLSATATRNKIHMIAVVMGCESSKARIKDARTLLDYGFSNCQRIHSETTRKEIGRIPVQKGQRSEVSCQEKVTADLIDIKTQKGKIVKKIKIDSVKAPVKKGQKIGEIQYSKGNIMIHKEKILAQETINKADFLTQIKKISTQYFLILGHFL
;
A
#
# COMPACT_ATOMS: atom_id res chain seq x y z
N MET A 1 -28.36 -11.54 -69.87
CA MET A 1 -28.97 -10.75 -68.78
C MET A 1 -29.47 -11.64 -67.64
N GLN A 2 -29.83 -12.88 -67.80
CA GLN A 2 -30.40 -13.76 -66.76
C GLN A 2 -29.34 -14.34 -65.80
N LYS A 3 -28.14 -14.60 -66.27
CA LYS A 3 -27.02 -15.20 -65.41
C LYS A 3 -26.51 -14.21 -64.32
N TRP A 4 -26.54 -12.92 -64.56
CA TRP A 4 -26.09 -11.91 -63.59
C TRP A 4 -27.09 -11.69 -62.47
N LYS A 5 -28.39 -11.89 -62.72
CA LYS A 5 -29.46 -11.79 -61.70
C LYS A 5 -29.37 -12.94 -60.67
N VAL A 6 -28.96 -14.12 -61.09
CA VAL A 6 -28.78 -15.29 -60.19
C VAL A 6 -27.55 -15.11 -59.27
N ILE A 7 -26.45 -14.55 -59.81
CA ILE A 7 -25.23 -14.29 -59.00
C ILE A 7 -25.49 -13.22 -57.94
N LEU A 8 -26.23 -12.17 -58.24
CA LEU A 8 -26.60 -11.14 -57.25
C LEU A 8 -27.59 -11.67 -56.21
N LEU A 9 -28.48 -12.60 -56.55
CA LEU A 9 -29.38 -13.21 -55.56
C LEU A 9 -28.65 -14.16 -54.59
N VAL A 10 -27.69 -14.93 -55.10
CA VAL A 10 -26.87 -15.82 -54.26
C VAL A 10 -25.94 -15.03 -53.35
N ALA A 11 -25.37 -13.91 -53.82
CA ALA A 11 -24.56 -13.01 -52.99
C ALA A 11 -25.39 -12.34 -51.89
N ALA A 12 -26.65 -11.95 -52.17
CA ALA A 12 -27.53 -11.38 -51.14
C ALA A 12 -27.95 -12.39 -50.06
N ILE A 13 -28.12 -13.67 -50.41
CA ILE A 13 -28.46 -14.74 -49.44
C ILE A 13 -27.24 -15.08 -48.57
N LEU A 14 -26.01 -15.03 -49.11
CA LEU A 14 -24.78 -15.28 -48.34
C LEU A 14 -24.45 -14.14 -47.36
N VAL A 15 -24.82 -12.90 -47.64
CA VAL A 15 -24.62 -11.77 -46.73
C VAL A 15 -25.63 -11.79 -45.56
N GLN A 16 -26.82 -12.33 -45.75
CA GLN A 16 -27.82 -12.45 -44.67
C GLN A 16 -27.51 -13.58 -43.67
N SER A 17 -26.68 -14.56 -44.03
CA SER A 17 -26.36 -15.69 -43.16
C SER A 17 -25.29 -15.35 -42.10
N PHE A 18 -24.65 -14.17 -42.14
CA PHE A 18 -23.63 -13.74 -41.19
C PHE A 18 -24.12 -12.73 -40.15
N TYR A 19 -25.37 -12.29 -40.20
CA TYR A 19 -25.98 -11.50 -39.15
C TYR A 19 -26.78 -12.42 -38.21
N CYS A 20 -26.09 -13.26 -37.46
CA CYS A 20 -26.62 -13.81 -36.23
C CYS A 20 -26.41 -12.73 -35.16
N PRO A 21 -27.44 -12.07 -34.62
CA PRO A 21 -27.25 -11.23 -33.46
C PRO A 21 -26.84 -12.18 -32.33
N VAL A 22 -25.54 -12.19 -31.99
CA VAL A 22 -25.08 -12.70 -30.70
C VAL A 22 -25.82 -11.83 -29.69
N MET A 23 -26.98 -12.32 -29.24
CA MET A 23 -27.59 -11.84 -28.01
C MET A 23 -26.52 -12.06 -26.94
N ALA A 24 -25.73 -11.03 -26.68
CA ALA A 24 -24.91 -10.96 -25.49
C ALA A 24 -25.90 -11.07 -24.33
N ARG A 25 -26.03 -12.30 -23.85
CA ARG A 25 -26.74 -12.57 -22.61
C ARG A 25 -25.88 -11.83 -21.56
N GLU A 26 -26.29 -10.59 -21.25
CA GLU A 26 -25.75 -9.89 -20.09
C GLU A 26 -25.84 -10.87 -18.94
N ALA A 27 -24.69 -11.43 -18.60
CA ALA A 27 -24.55 -12.16 -17.36
C ALA A 27 -24.86 -11.10 -16.28
N ARG A 28 -26.10 -11.08 -15.81
CA ARG A 28 -26.45 -10.41 -14.57
C ARG A 28 -25.53 -11.04 -13.54
N PHE A 29 -24.40 -10.36 -13.31
CA PHE A 29 -23.62 -10.59 -12.13
C PHE A 29 -24.58 -10.33 -10.98
N LEU A 30 -25.02 -11.39 -10.32
CA LEU A 30 -25.56 -11.26 -8.98
C LEU A 30 -24.46 -10.59 -8.18
N GLU A 31 -24.55 -9.27 -8.05
CA GLU A 31 -23.82 -8.53 -7.04
C GLU A 31 -24.14 -9.26 -5.74
N THR A 32 -23.21 -10.06 -5.25
CA THR A 32 -23.32 -10.59 -3.89
C THR A 32 -23.39 -9.36 -3.02
N ALA A 33 -24.55 -9.15 -2.38
CA ALA A 33 -24.76 -8.04 -1.48
C ALA A 33 -23.55 -7.91 -0.58
N ALA A 34 -22.98 -6.69 -0.53
CA ALA A 34 -21.86 -6.43 0.36
C ALA A 34 -22.26 -6.86 1.78
N PRO A 35 -21.39 -7.54 2.53
CA PRO A 35 -21.72 -8.00 3.86
C PRO A 35 -22.14 -6.80 4.71
N VAL A 36 -23.26 -6.92 5.38
CA VAL A 36 -23.76 -5.89 6.29
C VAL A 36 -23.03 -6.08 7.62
N LEU A 37 -22.05 -5.20 7.89
CA LEU A 37 -21.44 -5.10 9.20
C LEU A 37 -22.17 -4.00 9.99
N ASP A 38 -22.62 -4.34 11.21
CA ASP A 38 -23.21 -3.36 12.13
C ASP A 38 -22.12 -2.47 12.72
N LEU A 39 -21.92 -1.29 12.09
CA LEU A 39 -20.91 -0.31 12.46
C LEU A 39 -21.56 1.03 12.80
N SER A 40 -21.18 1.60 13.95
CA SER A 40 -21.58 2.96 14.36
C SER A 40 -20.85 4.06 13.56
N ALA A 41 -19.72 3.72 12.95
CA ALA A 41 -18.92 4.63 12.14
C ALA A 41 -19.74 5.21 10.97
N LYS A 42 -19.62 6.53 10.73
CA LYS A 42 -20.22 7.22 9.57
C LYS A 42 -19.52 6.85 8.26
N SER A 43 -18.23 6.51 8.31
CA SER A 43 -17.43 6.06 7.18
C SER A 43 -16.41 5.05 7.68
N ALA A 44 -16.19 3.98 6.92
CA ALA A 44 -15.29 2.90 7.32
C ALA A 44 -14.70 2.15 6.12
N VAL A 45 -13.47 1.65 6.30
CA VAL A 45 -12.76 0.80 5.32
C VAL A 45 -11.94 -0.24 6.05
N VAL A 46 -11.89 -1.48 5.53
CA VAL A 46 -10.81 -2.41 5.82
C VAL A 46 -10.10 -2.79 4.51
N MET A 47 -8.78 -2.66 4.51
CA MET A 47 -7.90 -2.85 3.37
C MET A 47 -6.80 -3.86 3.72
N GLU A 48 -6.51 -4.77 2.79
CA GLU A 48 -5.28 -5.58 2.86
C GLU A 48 -4.11 -4.73 2.34
N GLN A 49 -3.02 -4.65 3.13
CA GLN A 49 -1.95 -3.68 2.92
C GLN A 49 -1.11 -3.96 1.67
N GLU A 50 -0.79 -5.22 1.36
CA GLU A 50 0.09 -5.58 0.24
C GLU A 50 -0.62 -5.38 -1.11
N SER A 51 -1.81 -5.94 -1.24
CA SER A 51 -2.61 -5.89 -2.46
C SER A 51 -3.33 -4.56 -2.70
N LYS A 52 -3.52 -3.73 -1.66
CA LYS A 52 -4.42 -2.55 -1.63
C LYS A 52 -5.91 -2.90 -1.74
N GLU A 53 -6.27 -4.16 -1.66
CA GLU A 53 -7.65 -4.58 -1.87
C GLU A 53 -8.52 -4.13 -0.70
N ILE A 54 -9.68 -3.56 -1.03
CA ILE A 54 -10.70 -3.18 -0.05
C ILE A 54 -11.61 -4.39 0.16
N LEU A 55 -11.59 -4.91 1.38
CA LEU A 55 -12.42 -6.07 1.76
C LEU A 55 -13.82 -5.68 2.18
N PHE A 56 -13.94 -4.49 2.78
CA PHE A 56 -15.20 -3.87 3.17
C PHE A 56 -15.09 -2.37 3.12
N ALA A 57 -16.18 -1.70 2.71
CA ALA A 57 -16.31 -0.26 2.72
C ALA A 57 -17.72 0.17 3.10
N LYS A 58 -17.83 1.24 3.90
CA LYS A 58 -19.05 1.98 4.19
C LYS A 58 -18.74 3.45 3.96
N ASP A 59 -19.42 4.09 3.01
CA ASP A 59 -19.23 5.52 2.68
C ASP A 59 -17.74 5.93 2.62
N LYS A 60 -16.91 5.10 1.96
CA LYS A 60 -15.43 5.18 2.03
C LYS A 60 -14.84 6.50 1.57
N ASP A 61 -15.54 7.20 0.68
CA ASP A 61 -15.11 8.46 0.06
C ASP A 61 -15.78 9.69 0.70
N LYS A 62 -16.61 9.50 1.75
CA LYS A 62 -17.28 10.59 2.46
C LYS A 62 -16.29 11.49 3.18
N GLU A 63 -16.32 12.77 2.86
CA GLU A 63 -15.49 13.78 3.49
C GLU A 63 -15.95 14.06 4.92
N LEU A 64 -15.06 13.84 5.88
CA LEU A 64 -15.27 14.06 7.30
C LEU A 64 -14.02 14.72 7.90
N ALA A 65 -14.20 15.41 9.03
CA ALA A 65 -13.08 15.93 9.81
C ALA A 65 -12.22 14.77 10.35
N PRO A 66 -10.89 14.77 10.14
CA PRO A 66 -10.00 13.66 10.53
C PRO A 66 -9.61 13.66 12.00
N ALA A 67 -9.72 14.79 12.70
CA ALA A 67 -9.08 15.00 14.00
C ALA A 67 -7.58 14.58 13.95
N SER A 68 -7.02 14.10 15.05
CA SER A 68 -5.61 13.71 15.15
C SER A 68 -5.18 12.51 14.29
N VAL A 69 -6.08 11.89 13.51
CA VAL A 69 -5.67 10.93 12.47
C VAL A 69 -4.84 11.63 11.38
N THR A 70 -4.98 12.95 11.22
CA THR A 70 -4.11 13.83 10.42
C THR A 70 -2.62 13.57 10.65
N LYS A 71 -2.23 13.28 11.91
CA LYS A 71 -0.83 13.06 12.29
C LYS A 71 -0.18 11.85 11.60
N ILE A 72 -0.95 10.97 10.96
CA ILE A 72 -0.41 9.92 10.11
C ILE A 72 0.33 10.54 8.91
N MET A 73 -0.23 11.57 8.28
CA MET A 73 0.45 12.31 7.20
C MET A 73 1.68 13.04 7.72
N SER A 74 1.58 13.66 8.89
CA SER A 74 2.72 14.34 9.51
C SER A 74 3.86 13.37 9.80
N LEU A 75 3.56 12.22 10.39
CA LEU A 75 4.54 11.16 10.63
C LEU A 75 5.11 10.62 9.31
N LEU A 76 4.30 10.44 8.28
CA LEU A 76 4.76 9.99 6.96
C LEU A 76 5.86 10.90 6.41
N LEU A 77 5.68 12.23 6.47
CA LEU A 77 6.66 13.20 6.00
C LEU A 77 7.92 13.23 6.86
N ILE A 78 7.77 13.12 8.19
CA ILE A 78 8.88 13.06 9.15
C ILE A 78 9.73 11.80 8.91
N PHE A 79 9.10 10.63 8.77
CA PHE A 79 9.81 9.39 8.48
C PHE A 79 10.41 9.35 7.07
N GLU A 80 9.81 10.04 6.09
CA GLU A 80 10.40 10.26 4.77
C GLU A 80 11.72 11.01 4.87
N ASP A 81 11.76 12.10 5.65
CA ASP A 81 12.96 12.91 5.82
C ASP A 81 14.05 12.20 6.65
N LEU A 82 13.65 11.43 7.65
CA LEU A 82 14.58 10.53 8.38
C LEU A 82 15.24 9.53 7.43
N LYS A 83 14.46 8.89 6.55
CA LYS A 83 14.99 7.91 5.58
C LYS A 83 15.88 8.55 4.51
N GLN A 84 15.59 9.79 4.13
CA GLN A 84 16.41 10.56 3.20
C GLN A 84 17.66 11.18 3.85
N GLY A 85 17.82 11.07 5.16
CA GLY A 85 18.93 11.63 5.91
C GLY A 85 18.89 13.16 6.05
N LYS A 86 17.75 13.79 5.77
CA LYS A 86 17.55 15.23 5.94
C LYS A 86 17.50 15.65 7.41
N ILE A 87 16.96 14.77 8.25
CA ILE A 87 16.95 14.90 9.70
C ILE A 87 17.40 13.59 10.33
N LYS A 88 17.83 13.65 11.59
CA LYS A 88 18.24 12.50 12.39
C LYS A 88 17.40 12.41 13.65
N LEU A 89 17.22 11.21 14.18
CA LEU A 89 16.50 10.98 15.45
C LEU A 89 17.12 11.74 16.64
N THR A 90 18.43 12.01 16.56
CA THR A 90 19.21 12.73 17.58
C THR A 90 19.23 14.24 17.39
N ASP A 91 18.70 14.76 16.29
CA ASP A 91 18.68 16.22 16.07
C ASP A 91 17.86 16.90 17.15
N THR A 92 18.33 18.08 17.56
CA THR A 92 17.68 18.89 18.58
C THR A 92 16.70 19.84 17.93
N VAL A 93 15.45 19.76 18.34
CA VAL A 93 14.35 20.66 17.96
C VAL A 93 14.17 21.68 19.07
N THR A 94 14.19 22.98 18.72
CA THR A 94 13.83 24.06 19.63
C THR A 94 12.35 24.37 19.44
N VAL A 95 11.58 24.32 20.52
CA VAL A 95 10.15 24.58 20.52
C VAL A 95 9.86 26.06 20.33
N SER A 96 9.10 26.42 19.31
CA SER A 96 8.67 27.78 19.04
C SER A 96 7.53 28.21 19.99
N GLU A 97 7.24 29.50 20.04
CA GLU A 97 6.08 30.03 20.75
C GLU A 97 4.77 29.49 20.15
N HIS A 98 4.69 29.37 18.81
CA HIS A 98 3.55 28.79 18.12
C HIS A 98 3.34 27.33 18.54
N ALA A 99 4.36 26.48 18.46
CA ALA A 99 4.25 25.10 18.87
C ALA A 99 3.84 24.95 20.37
N ALA A 100 4.42 25.75 21.26
CA ALA A 100 4.10 25.74 22.68
C ALA A 100 2.66 26.23 22.98
N SER A 101 2.08 27.08 22.13
CA SER A 101 0.72 27.61 22.28
C SER A 101 -0.38 26.64 21.84
N MET A 102 -0.02 25.48 21.24
CA MET A 102 -0.99 24.56 20.67
C MET A 102 -1.92 23.99 21.74
N GLY A 103 -3.23 24.07 21.45
CA GLY A 103 -4.27 23.50 22.33
C GLY A 103 -4.55 22.03 22.03
N GLY A 104 -5.49 21.44 22.77
CA GLY A 104 -5.93 20.07 22.63
C GLY A 104 -5.00 19.07 23.32
N SER A 105 -4.71 17.91 22.68
CA SER A 105 -3.76 16.96 23.23
C SER A 105 -2.33 17.50 23.14
N GLN A 106 -1.63 17.56 24.24
CA GLN A 106 -0.28 18.12 24.31
C GLN A 106 0.55 17.45 25.42
N VAL A 107 1.83 17.64 25.38
CA VAL A 107 2.77 17.22 26.43
C VAL A 107 3.34 18.44 27.18
N PHE A 108 2.80 19.63 26.92
CA PHE A 108 3.11 20.90 27.58
C PHE A 108 4.56 21.35 27.38
N LEU A 109 5.03 21.30 26.12
CA LEU A 109 6.33 21.85 25.75
C LEU A 109 6.37 23.36 25.99
N GLU A 110 7.46 23.86 26.60
CA GLU A 110 7.67 25.30 26.83
C GLU A 110 8.41 25.94 25.66
N THR A 111 8.14 27.24 25.39
CA THR A 111 8.86 28.01 24.37
C THR A 111 10.36 28.02 24.68
N GLY A 112 11.18 27.68 23.67
CA GLY A 112 12.63 27.56 23.79
C GLY A 112 13.12 26.25 24.40
N GLU A 113 12.21 25.36 24.82
CA GLU A 113 12.57 24.02 25.26
C GLU A 113 13.23 23.25 24.10
N LYS A 114 14.24 22.44 24.44
CA LYS A 114 14.98 21.64 23.46
C LYS A 114 14.68 20.16 23.66
N GLN A 115 14.16 19.50 22.63
CA GLN A 115 13.88 18.07 22.63
C GLN A 115 14.48 17.39 21.39
N GLN A 116 14.80 16.11 21.50
CA GLN A 116 15.24 15.34 20.33
C GLN A 116 14.07 14.99 19.42
N VAL A 117 14.29 14.89 18.11
CA VAL A 117 13.31 14.41 17.12
C VAL A 117 12.66 13.11 17.58
N GLN A 118 13.46 12.14 18.08
CA GLN A 118 12.95 10.88 18.60
C GLN A 118 11.95 11.05 19.75
N THR A 119 12.24 11.95 20.69
CA THR A 119 11.35 12.25 21.83
C THR A 119 10.04 12.84 21.36
N LEU A 120 10.09 13.79 20.42
CA LEU A 120 8.88 14.40 19.86
C LEU A 120 8.05 13.40 19.07
N ILE A 121 8.64 12.48 18.30
CA ILE A 121 7.93 11.39 17.64
C ILE A 121 7.18 10.53 18.66
N LYS A 122 7.79 10.18 19.79
CA LYS A 122 7.11 9.46 20.89
C LYS A 122 5.88 10.25 21.40
N CYS A 123 6.02 11.55 21.63
CA CYS A 123 4.94 12.41 22.07
C CYS A 123 3.77 12.42 21.07
N VAL A 124 4.07 12.54 19.77
CA VAL A 124 3.07 12.53 18.68
C VAL A 124 2.33 11.21 18.61
N VAL A 125 3.06 10.10 18.66
CA VAL A 125 2.48 8.76 18.46
C VAL A 125 1.71 8.29 19.69
N ILE A 126 2.30 8.41 20.87
CA ILE A 126 1.77 7.86 22.12
C ILE A 126 0.64 8.75 22.67
N SER A 127 0.96 10.02 22.96
CA SER A 127 0.01 10.96 23.60
C SER A 127 -0.73 11.82 22.61
N SER A 128 -0.46 11.68 21.31
CA SER A 128 -1.12 12.49 20.27
C SER A 128 -0.82 14.00 20.38
N ALA A 129 0.34 14.38 20.90
CA ALA A 129 0.72 15.74 21.23
C ALA A 129 0.71 16.67 20.01
N ASN A 130 -0.04 17.78 20.11
CA ASN A 130 -0.16 18.80 19.07
C ASN A 130 1.09 19.70 19.04
N ASP A 131 1.54 20.13 20.22
CA ASP A 131 2.78 20.89 20.41
C ASP A 131 3.99 20.18 19.80
N ALA A 132 4.13 18.88 20.04
CA ALA A 132 5.23 18.09 19.51
C ALA A 132 5.18 17.94 17.98
N VAL A 133 4.01 17.74 17.36
CA VAL A 133 3.93 17.61 15.90
C VAL A 133 4.14 18.93 15.18
N VAL A 134 3.69 20.05 15.77
CA VAL A 134 3.95 21.39 15.20
C VAL A 134 5.44 21.73 15.30
N ALA A 135 6.08 21.48 16.46
CA ALA A 135 7.52 21.67 16.60
C ALA A 135 8.34 20.85 15.58
N LEU A 136 7.93 19.59 15.31
CA LEU A 136 8.54 18.77 14.26
C LEU A 136 8.28 19.33 12.86
N ALA A 137 7.07 19.82 12.59
CA ALA A 137 6.70 20.39 11.30
C ALA A 137 7.54 21.63 10.98
N GLU A 138 7.71 22.53 11.95
CA GLU A 138 8.55 23.72 11.85
C GLU A 138 10.05 23.35 11.68
N HIS A 139 10.52 22.37 12.43
CA HIS A 139 11.91 21.89 12.30
C HIS A 139 12.21 21.36 10.90
N VAL A 140 11.26 20.64 10.28
CA VAL A 140 11.40 20.00 8.97
C VAL A 140 11.27 20.98 7.81
N CYS A 141 10.34 21.94 7.92
CA CYS A 141 9.94 22.81 6.80
C CYS A 141 10.11 24.32 7.09
N GLY A 142 10.59 24.70 8.27
CA GLY A 142 10.75 26.10 8.68
C GLY A 142 9.47 26.74 9.22
N SER A 143 8.28 26.28 8.80
CA SER A 143 6.99 26.70 9.37
C SER A 143 5.92 25.60 9.25
N GLU A 144 4.84 25.69 10.02
CA GLU A 144 3.69 24.80 9.90
C GLU A 144 3.00 24.95 8.54
N GLU A 145 2.87 26.16 8.00
CA GLU A 145 2.24 26.43 6.70
C GLU A 145 3.00 25.72 5.56
N ALA A 146 4.33 25.82 5.56
CA ALA A 146 5.18 25.12 4.57
C ALA A 146 5.01 23.60 4.70
N PHE A 147 4.92 23.09 5.91
CA PHE A 147 4.67 21.68 6.17
C PHE A 147 3.29 21.22 5.69
N VAL A 148 2.23 22.00 5.96
CA VAL A 148 0.86 21.74 5.47
C VAL A 148 0.80 21.75 3.94
N SER A 149 1.50 22.69 3.29
CA SER A 149 1.63 22.68 1.83
C SER A 149 2.23 21.38 1.32
N ARG A 150 3.28 20.87 1.99
CA ARG A 150 3.89 19.57 1.70
C ARG A 150 2.95 18.39 1.99
N MET A 151 2.15 18.43 3.08
CA MET A 151 1.13 17.42 3.36
C MET A 151 0.10 17.33 2.23
N ASN A 152 -0.39 18.46 1.74
CA ASN A 152 -1.35 18.51 0.63
C ASN A 152 -0.73 18.04 -0.69
N LYS A 153 0.54 18.35 -0.94
CA LYS A 153 1.28 17.79 -2.09
C LYS A 153 1.36 16.28 -2.00
N LYS A 154 1.76 15.74 -0.84
CA LYS A 154 1.85 14.29 -0.60
C LYS A 154 0.47 13.61 -0.73
N ALA A 155 -0.60 14.23 -0.26
CA ALA A 155 -1.96 13.72 -0.44
C ALA A 155 -2.31 13.54 -1.92
N ARG A 156 -2.00 14.53 -2.77
CA ARG A 156 -2.20 14.41 -4.23
C ARG A 156 -1.34 13.29 -4.85
N GLU A 157 -0.07 13.17 -4.45
CA GLU A 157 0.84 12.10 -4.91
C GLU A 157 0.32 10.70 -4.57
N LEU A 158 -0.34 10.54 -3.43
CA LEU A 158 -0.95 9.28 -2.98
C LEU A 158 -2.32 9.01 -3.60
N GLY A 159 -2.89 9.99 -4.34
CA GLY A 159 -4.23 9.87 -4.91
C GLY A 159 -5.36 10.06 -3.89
N MET A 160 -5.11 10.77 -2.79
CA MET A 160 -6.10 11.09 -1.76
C MET A 160 -7.02 12.21 -2.25
N LYS A 161 -8.08 11.84 -2.96
CA LYS A 161 -8.94 12.77 -3.71
C LYS A 161 -9.90 13.58 -2.83
N HIS A 162 -10.18 13.09 -1.62
CA HIS A 162 -11.13 13.67 -0.66
C HIS A 162 -10.41 14.25 0.56
N THR A 163 -9.16 14.71 0.37
CA THR A 163 -8.33 15.17 1.48
C THR A 163 -7.76 16.55 1.23
N THR A 164 -7.97 17.43 2.22
CA THR A 164 -7.30 18.72 2.33
C THR A 164 -6.89 18.94 3.78
N PHE A 165 -5.62 19.22 4.02
CA PHE A 165 -5.07 19.53 5.33
C PHE A 165 -4.95 21.04 5.50
N GLN A 166 -5.29 21.56 6.70
CA GLN A 166 -5.18 22.97 7.09
C GLN A 166 -4.18 23.19 8.23
N ASN A 167 -3.80 22.13 8.95
CA ASN A 167 -2.80 22.14 10.01
C ASN A 167 -2.14 20.74 10.12
N ALA A 168 -1.04 20.67 10.85
CA ALA A 168 -0.26 19.44 11.01
C ALA A 168 -0.81 18.47 12.04
N CYS A 169 -1.71 18.92 12.91
CA CYS A 169 -2.13 18.16 14.11
C CYS A 169 -3.57 17.61 14.05
N GLY A 170 -4.44 18.17 13.20
CA GLY A 170 -5.83 17.75 13.05
C GLY A 170 -6.82 18.48 13.95
N LEU A 171 -6.52 19.70 14.36
CA LEU A 171 -7.49 20.61 14.97
C LEU A 171 -8.55 20.99 13.92
N ASP A 172 -9.78 21.18 14.39
CA ASP A 172 -10.89 21.56 13.52
C ASP A 172 -10.63 22.91 12.83
N ALA A 173 -10.66 22.90 11.51
CA ALA A 173 -10.55 24.08 10.67
C ALA A 173 -11.50 23.97 9.47
N LYS A 174 -11.87 25.11 8.88
CA LYS A 174 -12.70 25.13 7.65
C LYS A 174 -11.92 24.47 6.52
N GLY A 175 -12.53 23.45 5.89
CA GLY A 175 -11.88 22.72 4.77
C GLY A 175 -10.84 21.67 5.21
N HIS A 176 -10.64 21.43 6.53
CA HIS A 176 -9.80 20.31 6.99
C HIS A 176 -10.62 19.03 6.96
N VAL A 177 -10.51 18.27 5.87
CA VAL A 177 -11.32 17.08 5.60
C VAL A 177 -10.48 15.95 5.05
N THR A 178 -10.98 14.73 5.20
CA THR A 178 -10.44 13.53 4.58
C THR A 178 -11.53 12.47 4.49
N SER A 179 -11.24 11.32 3.84
CA SER A 179 -12.12 10.14 3.79
C SER A 179 -11.47 8.92 4.44
N ALA A 180 -12.28 7.91 4.78
CA ALA A 180 -11.74 6.67 5.34
C ALA A 180 -10.79 5.96 4.36
N TYR A 181 -11.07 6.03 3.07
CA TYR A 181 -10.20 5.48 2.03
C TYR A 181 -8.85 6.22 1.94
N ASP A 182 -8.89 7.54 1.96
CA ASP A 182 -7.67 8.36 1.91
C ASP A 182 -6.79 8.14 3.14
N ILE A 183 -7.41 7.99 4.33
CA ILE A 183 -6.68 7.60 5.54
C ILE A 183 -6.02 6.22 5.38
N ALA A 184 -6.73 5.26 4.78
CA ALA A 184 -6.13 3.94 4.53
C ALA A 184 -4.93 4.03 3.58
N LEU A 185 -4.97 4.91 2.56
CA LEU A 185 -3.85 5.14 1.63
C LEU A 185 -2.62 5.68 2.35
N MET A 186 -2.76 6.76 3.13
CA MET A 186 -1.60 7.33 3.86
C MET A 186 -1.09 6.41 4.96
N THR A 187 -2.00 5.65 5.63
CA THR A 187 -1.61 4.65 6.63
C THR A 187 -0.78 3.53 5.98
N ARG A 188 -1.23 3.05 4.82
CA ARG A 188 -0.51 2.05 4.04
C ARG A 188 0.88 2.52 3.64
N GLU A 189 0.99 3.73 3.11
CA GLU A 189 2.26 4.32 2.70
C GLU A 189 3.24 4.42 3.87
N LEU A 190 2.79 4.92 5.03
CA LEU A 190 3.59 5.00 6.24
C LEU A 190 4.03 3.60 6.71
N ALA A 191 3.09 2.66 6.82
CA ALA A 191 3.34 1.32 7.33
C ALA A 191 4.28 0.50 6.43
N GLN A 192 4.16 0.65 5.11
CA GLN A 192 4.91 -0.13 4.13
C GLN A 192 6.31 0.44 3.86
N ARG A 193 6.43 1.76 3.73
CA ARG A 193 7.72 2.40 3.42
C ARG A 193 8.59 2.68 4.62
N TYR A 194 7.96 2.86 5.78
CA TYR A 194 8.63 3.28 7.02
C TYR A 194 8.18 2.41 8.20
N PRO A 195 8.39 1.09 8.15
CA PRO A 195 7.95 0.15 9.20
C PRO A 195 8.56 0.44 10.57
N GLU A 196 9.59 1.28 10.63
CA GLU A 196 10.19 1.78 11.87
C GLU A 196 9.19 2.50 12.76
N VAL A 197 8.11 3.06 12.18
CA VAL A 197 7.02 3.70 12.94
C VAL A 197 6.41 2.75 13.96
N PHE A 198 6.40 1.45 13.67
CA PHE A 198 5.86 0.44 14.58
C PHE A 198 6.66 0.26 15.88
N LYS A 199 7.91 0.76 15.94
CA LYS A 199 8.67 0.83 17.18
C LYS A 199 8.02 1.78 18.18
N TYR A 200 7.31 2.80 17.71
CA TYR A 200 6.64 3.82 18.51
C TYR A 200 5.16 3.49 18.74
N THR A 201 4.43 3.06 17.71
CA THR A 201 2.98 2.84 17.80
C THR A 201 2.58 1.70 18.73
N LYS A 202 3.49 0.76 19.01
CA LYS A 202 3.30 -0.36 19.94
C LYS A 202 3.59 -0.01 21.41
N ILE A 203 4.20 1.14 21.69
CA ILE A 203 4.49 1.56 23.06
C ILE A 203 3.16 1.90 23.75
N TRP A 204 2.89 1.26 24.90
CA TRP A 204 1.71 1.55 25.70
C TRP A 204 1.92 2.75 26.62
N MET A 205 3.04 2.77 27.34
CA MET A 205 3.42 3.87 28.24
C MET A 205 4.91 4.14 28.07
N ASP A 206 5.29 5.40 28.19
CA ASP A 206 6.68 5.84 28.19
C ASP A 206 6.78 7.13 29.02
N THR A 207 7.94 7.68 29.17
CA THR A 207 8.19 8.97 29.82
C THR A 207 9.10 9.83 28.96
N ILE A 208 8.98 11.14 29.12
CA ILE A 208 9.92 12.14 28.61
C ILE A 208 10.40 13.04 29.75
N ILE A 209 11.53 13.67 29.54
CA ILE A 209 12.08 14.65 30.48
C ILE A 209 11.98 16.03 29.82
N HIS A 210 11.19 16.93 30.42
CA HIS A 210 11.21 18.35 30.11
C HIS A 210 12.48 18.97 30.68
N LYS A 211 13.22 19.69 29.82
CA LYS A 211 14.40 20.45 30.23
C LYS A 211 14.12 21.92 29.98
N THR A 212 13.67 22.60 31.01
CA THR A 212 13.28 24.02 30.96
C THR A 212 14.18 24.86 31.86
N LYS A 213 14.02 26.18 31.82
CA LYS A 213 14.70 27.11 32.75
C LYS A 213 14.35 26.85 34.24
N LYS A 214 13.24 26.15 34.48
CA LYS A 214 12.78 25.77 35.85
C LYS A 214 13.37 24.48 36.36
N GLY A 215 14.21 23.80 35.55
CA GLY A 215 14.81 22.51 35.85
C GLY A 215 14.29 21.36 34.99
N GLU A 216 14.60 20.14 35.38
CA GLU A 216 14.16 18.91 34.73
C GLU A 216 12.92 18.35 35.42
N LYS A 217 11.92 17.92 34.61
CA LYS A 217 10.69 17.30 35.12
C LYS A 217 10.29 16.14 34.23
N GLU A 218 9.99 15.00 34.85
CA GLU A 218 9.47 13.84 34.14
C GLU A 218 7.98 14.01 33.79
N PHE A 219 7.59 13.60 32.57
CA PHE A 219 6.22 13.60 32.09
C PHE A 219 5.86 12.24 31.48
N GLY A 220 4.77 11.63 31.98
CA GLY A 220 4.28 10.33 31.54
C GLY A 220 3.50 10.40 30.22
N LEU A 221 3.81 9.50 29.31
CA LEU A 221 3.07 9.29 28.06
C LEU A 221 2.18 8.05 28.16
N SER A 222 0.93 8.13 27.70
CA SER A 222 0.00 7.01 27.64
C SER A 222 -0.64 6.91 26.25
N ASN A 223 -0.61 5.72 25.65
CA ASN A 223 -1.09 5.53 24.30
C ASN A 223 -2.61 5.62 24.21
N THR A 224 -3.06 6.49 23.32
CA THR A 224 -4.50 6.72 23.07
C THR A 224 -5.18 5.56 22.35
N ASN A 225 -4.41 4.68 21.69
CA ASN A 225 -4.92 3.51 20.97
C ASN A 225 -4.97 2.27 21.89
N LYS A 226 -6.10 2.05 22.55
CA LYS A 226 -6.29 0.90 23.44
C LYS A 226 -6.24 -0.46 22.75
N LEU A 227 -6.42 -0.53 21.41
CA LEU A 227 -6.34 -1.79 20.66
C LEU A 227 -4.97 -2.47 20.78
N ILE A 228 -3.88 -1.71 20.96
CA ILE A 228 -2.53 -2.29 21.08
C ILE A 228 -2.39 -3.26 22.25
N ARG A 229 -3.25 -3.15 23.29
CA ARG A 229 -3.28 -4.06 24.43
C ARG A 229 -4.34 -5.16 24.32
N HIS A 230 -5.42 -4.91 23.58
CA HIS A 230 -6.63 -5.72 23.65
C HIS A 230 -6.98 -6.41 22.33
N TYR A 231 -6.14 -6.23 21.29
CA TYR A 231 -6.36 -6.89 20.00
C TYR A 231 -5.08 -7.61 19.54
N ASN A 232 -5.16 -8.94 19.42
CA ASN A 232 -4.03 -9.75 19.01
C ASN A 232 -3.51 -9.34 17.63
N GLY A 233 -2.20 -9.08 17.55
CA GLY A 233 -1.53 -8.65 16.34
C GLY A 233 -1.66 -7.16 16.03
N CYS A 234 -2.29 -6.33 16.88
CA CYS A 234 -2.36 -4.88 16.67
C CYS A 234 -0.96 -4.25 16.64
N THR A 235 -0.69 -3.46 15.61
CA THR A 235 0.60 -2.77 15.40
C THR A 235 0.52 -1.25 15.50
N GLY A 236 -0.68 -0.67 15.53
CA GLY A 236 -0.94 0.76 15.59
C GLY A 236 -2.33 1.09 15.06
N MET A 237 -2.61 2.25 14.46
CA MET A 237 -1.70 3.32 14.07
C MET A 237 -2.00 4.58 14.88
N LYS A 238 -3.19 5.22 14.67
CA LYS A 238 -3.50 6.53 15.25
C LYS A 238 -4.99 6.71 15.52
N THR A 239 -5.32 7.26 16.71
CA THR A 239 -6.66 7.72 17.09
C THR A 239 -6.82 9.20 16.80
N GLY A 240 -8.07 9.65 16.67
CA GLY A 240 -8.44 11.07 16.63
C GLY A 240 -9.82 11.30 17.25
N SER A 241 -10.03 12.47 17.85
CA SER A 241 -11.37 12.91 18.24
C SER A 241 -11.40 14.43 18.41
N THR A 242 -12.48 15.03 17.91
CA THR A 242 -12.92 16.41 18.18
C THR A 242 -14.44 16.43 18.26
N GLY A 243 -15.03 17.51 18.69
CA GLY A 243 -16.49 17.68 18.69
C GLY A 243 -17.09 17.51 17.28
N LYS A 244 -16.41 17.99 16.22
CA LYS A 244 -16.85 17.90 14.83
C LYS A 244 -16.58 16.51 14.23
N ALA A 245 -15.43 15.92 14.50
CA ALA A 245 -15.02 14.64 13.93
C ALA A 245 -15.72 13.44 14.57
N GLY A 246 -16.21 13.54 15.79
CA GLY A 246 -16.55 12.39 16.61
C GLY A 246 -15.28 11.58 16.92
N PHE A 247 -15.38 10.25 17.00
CA PHE A 247 -14.24 9.38 17.31
C PHE A 247 -13.76 8.65 16.06
N CYS A 248 -12.49 8.86 15.70
CA CYS A 248 -11.83 8.27 14.53
C CYS A 248 -10.66 7.38 14.94
N LEU A 249 -10.35 6.37 14.12
CA LEU A 249 -9.21 5.48 14.31
C LEU A 249 -8.75 4.93 12.97
N SER A 250 -7.47 5.02 12.69
CA SER A 250 -6.80 4.12 11.76
C SER A 250 -6.08 3.05 12.59
N ALA A 251 -6.51 1.81 12.48
CA ALA A 251 -5.92 0.66 13.15
C ALA A 251 -5.13 -0.19 12.15
N THR A 252 -3.97 -0.70 12.57
CA THR A 252 -3.18 -1.68 11.82
C THR A 252 -2.98 -2.92 12.65
N ALA A 253 -3.03 -4.08 12.00
CA ALA A 253 -2.76 -5.35 12.66
C ALA A 253 -2.09 -6.34 11.71
N THR A 254 -1.29 -7.26 12.27
CA THR A 254 -0.59 -8.31 11.52
C THR A 254 -0.86 -9.67 12.16
N ARG A 255 -1.36 -10.63 11.37
CA ARG A 255 -1.51 -12.04 11.75
C ARG A 255 -1.05 -12.93 10.60
N ASN A 256 -0.24 -13.93 10.86
CA ASN A 256 0.24 -14.88 9.84
C ASN A 256 0.83 -14.17 8.60
N LYS A 257 1.60 -13.11 8.83
CA LYS A 257 2.17 -12.24 7.78
C LYS A 257 1.14 -11.57 6.86
N ILE A 258 -0.13 -11.52 7.22
CA ILE A 258 -1.17 -10.72 6.58
C ILE A 258 -1.28 -9.41 7.34
N HIS A 259 -1.28 -8.30 6.62
CA HIS A 259 -1.29 -6.96 7.19
C HIS A 259 -2.62 -6.26 6.86
N MET A 260 -3.41 -5.94 7.90
CA MET A 260 -4.70 -5.27 7.75
C MET A 260 -4.64 -3.82 8.23
N ILE A 261 -5.36 -2.98 7.50
CA ILE A 261 -5.61 -1.59 7.86
C ILE A 261 -7.13 -1.42 7.98
N ALA A 262 -7.61 -1.05 9.16
CA ALA A 262 -9.02 -0.74 9.40
C ALA A 262 -9.15 0.74 9.78
N VAL A 263 -9.97 1.48 9.05
CA VAL A 263 -10.26 2.89 9.31
C VAL A 263 -11.72 3.06 9.66
N VAL A 264 -11.99 3.75 10.76
CA VAL A 264 -13.34 4.17 11.17
C VAL A 264 -13.34 5.66 11.45
N MET A 265 -14.38 6.36 10.97
CA MET A 265 -14.56 7.80 11.15
C MET A 265 -15.96 8.12 11.65
N GLY A 266 -16.06 9.13 12.48
CA GLY A 266 -17.34 9.65 12.95
C GLY A 266 -18.12 8.72 13.86
N CYS A 267 -17.44 7.85 14.62
CA CYS A 267 -18.08 7.04 15.64
C CYS A 267 -18.60 7.93 16.79
N GLU A 268 -19.66 7.49 17.47
CA GLU A 268 -20.31 8.23 18.53
C GLU A 268 -19.53 8.24 19.86
N SER A 269 -18.67 7.24 20.08
CA SER A 269 -17.89 7.09 21.31
C SER A 269 -16.55 6.40 21.09
N SER A 270 -15.64 6.56 22.04
CA SER A 270 -14.37 5.84 22.05
C SER A 270 -14.56 4.32 22.13
N LYS A 271 -15.61 3.83 22.83
CA LYS A 271 -15.94 2.39 22.91
C LYS A 271 -16.45 1.87 21.58
N ALA A 272 -17.36 2.61 20.93
CA ALA A 272 -17.87 2.27 19.59
C ALA A 272 -16.75 2.22 18.56
N ARG A 273 -15.87 3.20 18.50
CA ARG A 273 -14.69 3.24 17.65
C ARG A 273 -13.81 1.99 17.77
N ILE A 274 -13.58 1.51 19.00
CA ILE A 274 -12.78 0.31 19.25
C ILE A 274 -13.54 -0.95 18.81
N LYS A 275 -14.85 -1.06 19.07
CA LYS A 275 -15.72 -2.15 18.61
C LYS A 275 -15.68 -2.25 17.09
N ASP A 276 -15.93 -1.14 16.40
CA ASP A 276 -16.01 -1.09 14.94
C ASP A 276 -14.67 -1.46 14.27
N ALA A 277 -13.56 -0.89 14.77
CA ALA A 277 -12.24 -1.22 14.25
C ALA A 277 -11.89 -2.71 14.46
N ARG A 278 -12.26 -3.30 15.58
CA ARG A 278 -12.10 -4.74 15.85
C ARG A 278 -12.92 -5.57 14.86
N THR A 279 -14.20 -5.24 14.68
CA THR A 279 -15.10 -5.92 13.73
C THR A 279 -14.52 -5.91 12.32
N LEU A 280 -14.00 -4.77 11.87
CA LEU A 280 -13.37 -4.64 10.55
C LEU A 280 -12.10 -5.48 10.43
N LEU A 281 -11.22 -5.47 11.44
CA LEU A 281 -9.99 -6.26 11.43
C LEU A 281 -10.31 -7.77 11.43
N ASP A 282 -11.26 -8.22 12.25
CA ASP A 282 -11.67 -9.64 12.31
C ASP A 282 -12.30 -10.07 10.98
N TYR A 283 -13.14 -9.21 10.37
CA TYR A 283 -13.67 -9.45 9.03
C TYR A 283 -12.54 -9.55 7.99
N GLY A 284 -11.57 -8.63 8.03
CA GLY A 284 -10.41 -8.65 7.13
C GLY A 284 -9.63 -9.95 7.23
N PHE A 285 -9.24 -10.35 8.42
CA PHE A 285 -8.47 -11.60 8.63
C PHE A 285 -9.25 -12.86 8.28
N SER A 286 -10.57 -12.91 8.51
CA SER A 286 -11.39 -14.07 8.14
C SER A 286 -11.56 -14.24 6.63
N ASN A 287 -11.41 -13.15 5.87
CA ASN A 287 -11.54 -13.12 4.41
C ASN A 287 -10.21 -13.14 3.66
N CYS A 288 -9.08 -13.24 4.34
CA CYS A 288 -7.77 -13.38 3.73
C CYS A 288 -7.06 -14.63 4.22
N GLN A 289 -6.31 -15.26 3.32
CA GLN A 289 -5.37 -16.33 3.67
C GLN A 289 -4.08 -16.18 2.87
N ARG A 290 -2.97 -16.60 3.48
CA ARG A 290 -1.69 -16.67 2.79
C ARG A 290 -1.53 -18.04 2.15
N ILE A 291 -1.16 -18.06 0.87
CA ILE A 291 -0.90 -19.28 0.10
C ILE A 291 0.55 -19.24 -0.33
N HIS A 292 1.29 -20.30 -0.01
CA HIS A 292 2.63 -20.50 -0.51
C HIS A 292 2.57 -21.19 -1.88
N SER A 293 3.22 -20.62 -2.88
CA SER A 293 3.34 -21.19 -4.24
C SER A 293 4.80 -21.39 -4.59
N GLU A 294 5.12 -22.55 -5.10
CA GLU A 294 6.43 -22.89 -5.63
C GLU A 294 6.32 -23.17 -7.12
N THR A 295 7.28 -22.66 -7.90
CA THR A 295 7.40 -22.94 -9.34
C THR A 295 8.81 -23.42 -9.60
N THR A 296 8.91 -24.65 -10.10
CA THR A 296 10.19 -25.31 -10.34
C THR A 296 10.79 -24.90 -11.68
N ARG A 297 12.11 -25.07 -11.82
CA ARG A 297 12.82 -24.86 -13.10
C ARG A 297 12.22 -25.70 -14.24
N LYS A 298 11.73 -26.91 -13.95
CA LYS A 298 11.06 -27.77 -14.95
C LYS A 298 9.80 -27.12 -15.50
N GLU A 299 9.01 -26.45 -14.66
CA GLU A 299 7.80 -25.73 -15.09
C GLU A 299 8.12 -24.44 -15.86
N ILE A 300 9.23 -23.75 -15.52
CA ILE A 300 9.68 -22.54 -16.22
C ILE A 300 10.14 -22.89 -17.63
N GLY A 301 10.79 -24.03 -17.81
CA GLY A 301 11.29 -24.50 -19.10
C GLY A 301 12.61 -23.85 -19.51
N ARG A 302 12.89 -23.93 -20.81
CA ARG A 302 14.11 -23.37 -21.42
C ARG A 302 13.93 -21.88 -21.69
N ILE A 303 14.97 -21.09 -21.43
CA ILE A 303 14.97 -19.65 -21.64
C ILE A 303 15.97 -19.30 -22.75
N PRO A 304 15.50 -19.06 -23.98
CA PRO A 304 16.36 -18.83 -25.12
C PRO A 304 17.09 -17.48 -25.03
N VAL A 305 18.37 -17.50 -25.44
CA VAL A 305 19.22 -16.30 -25.47
C VAL A 305 19.65 -16.01 -26.91
N GLN A 306 19.27 -14.86 -27.42
CA GLN A 306 19.67 -14.39 -28.71
C GLN A 306 21.12 -13.86 -28.68
N LYS A 307 21.90 -14.15 -29.72
CA LYS A 307 23.28 -13.69 -29.93
C LYS A 307 24.25 -14.03 -28.78
N GLY A 308 23.93 -15.02 -27.94
CA GLY A 308 24.77 -15.48 -26.85
C GLY A 308 25.76 -16.59 -27.27
N GLN A 309 26.85 -16.78 -26.51
CA GLN A 309 27.76 -17.93 -26.69
C GLN A 309 27.00 -19.25 -26.49
N ARG A 310 26.01 -19.27 -25.57
CA ARG A 310 25.05 -20.37 -25.44
C ARG A 310 23.67 -19.92 -25.92
N SER A 311 22.86 -20.85 -26.39
CA SER A 311 21.50 -20.58 -26.90
C SER A 311 20.45 -20.44 -25.80
N GLU A 312 20.78 -20.85 -24.58
CA GLU A 312 19.87 -20.88 -23.44
C GLU A 312 20.60 -20.40 -22.19
N VAL A 313 19.85 -19.81 -21.26
CA VAL A 313 20.31 -19.41 -19.91
C VAL A 313 19.56 -20.19 -18.83
N SER A 314 20.29 -20.61 -17.82
CA SER A 314 19.70 -21.28 -16.65
C SER A 314 19.02 -20.28 -15.73
N CYS A 315 17.84 -20.64 -15.19
CA CYS A 315 17.18 -19.95 -14.11
C CYS A 315 17.37 -20.69 -12.77
N GLN A 316 16.91 -20.10 -11.67
CA GLN A 316 16.94 -20.75 -10.36
C GLN A 316 16.15 -22.07 -10.37
N GLU A 317 16.54 -23.04 -9.51
CA GLU A 317 15.88 -24.33 -9.39
C GLU A 317 14.40 -24.21 -9.03
N LYS A 318 14.08 -23.22 -8.19
CA LYS A 318 12.71 -22.88 -7.80
C LYS A 318 12.54 -21.40 -7.55
N VAL A 319 11.33 -20.92 -7.83
CA VAL A 319 10.84 -19.58 -7.53
C VAL A 319 9.67 -19.74 -6.56
N THR A 320 9.76 -19.14 -5.40
CA THR A 320 8.72 -19.20 -4.37
C THR A 320 7.97 -17.88 -4.30
N ALA A 321 6.67 -17.93 -4.11
CA ALA A 321 5.81 -16.77 -3.91
C ALA A 321 4.88 -16.99 -2.71
N ASP A 322 4.76 -15.98 -1.86
CA ASP A 322 3.75 -15.92 -0.83
C ASP A 322 2.60 -15.03 -1.34
N LEU A 323 1.44 -15.63 -1.57
CA LEU A 323 0.29 -14.96 -2.15
C LEU A 323 -0.73 -14.63 -1.07
N ILE A 324 -1.42 -13.50 -1.24
CA ILE A 324 -2.61 -13.18 -0.44
C ILE A 324 -3.83 -13.59 -1.27
N ASP A 325 -4.55 -14.60 -0.80
CA ASP A 325 -5.83 -15.00 -1.37
C ASP A 325 -6.97 -14.32 -0.61
N ILE A 326 -7.76 -13.55 -1.33
CA ILE A 326 -8.93 -12.83 -0.81
C ILE A 326 -10.18 -13.63 -1.15
N LYS A 327 -10.80 -14.21 -0.13
CA LYS A 327 -11.93 -15.14 -0.29
C LYS A 327 -13.17 -14.47 -0.91
N THR A 328 -13.35 -13.17 -0.70
CA THR A 328 -14.47 -12.42 -1.29
C THR A 328 -14.34 -12.21 -2.80
N GLN A 329 -13.12 -12.32 -3.35
CA GLN A 329 -12.90 -12.29 -4.79
C GLN A 329 -13.26 -13.63 -5.43
N LYS A 330 -14.07 -13.60 -6.50
CA LYS A 330 -14.46 -14.79 -7.25
C LYS A 330 -13.32 -15.30 -8.14
N GLY A 331 -13.26 -16.60 -8.36
CA GLY A 331 -12.32 -17.27 -9.26
C GLY A 331 -11.23 -18.02 -8.52
N LYS A 332 -10.48 -18.82 -9.28
CA LYS A 332 -9.29 -19.54 -8.79
C LYS A 332 -8.05 -18.70 -9.04
N ILE A 333 -7.02 -18.92 -8.24
CA ILE A 333 -5.70 -18.33 -8.49
C ILE A 333 -5.09 -19.04 -9.70
N VAL A 334 -4.73 -18.27 -10.70
CA VAL A 334 -4.10 -18.73 -11.95
C VAL A 334 -2.65 -18.25 -11.96
N LYS A 335 -1.74 -19.19 -12.22
CA LYS A 335 -0.31 -18.95 -12.40
C LYS A 335 0.01 -18.85 -13.90
N LYS A 336 0.67 -17.79 -14.34
CA LYS A 336 1.14 -17.59 -15.72
C LYS A 336 2.63 -17.26 -15.71
N ILE A 337 3.43 -18.07 -16.43
CA ILE A 337 4.86 -17.84 -16.61
C ILE A 337 5.05 -17.00 -17.88
N LYS A 338 5.78 -15.90 -17.76
CA LYS A 338 6.16 -15.00 -18.84
C LYS A 338 7.66 -14.95 -18.97
N ILE A 339 8.19 -15.38 -20.11
CA ILE A 339 9.61 -15.32 -20.41
C ILE A 339 9.87 -14.06 -21.24
N ASP A 340 10.86 -13.27 -20.83
CA ASP A 340 11.29 -12.09 -21.57
C ASP A 340 12.12 -12.49 -22.80
N SER A 341 12.12 -11.68 -23.86
CA SER A 341 13.06 -11.87 -24.97
C SER A 341 14.47 -11.51 -24.49
N VAL A 342 15.30 -12.53 -24.32
CA VAL A 342 16.63 -12.37 -23.71
C VAL A 342 17.70 -12.30 -24.79
N LYS A 343 18.50 -11.20 -24.77
CA LYS A 343 19.61 -10.97 -25.71
C LYS A 343 20.93 -10.83 -24.94
N ALA A 344 21.96 -11.53 -25.40
CA ALA A 344 23.30 -11.46 -24.79
C ALA A 344 23.94 -10.06 -24.96
N PRO A 345 24.76 -9.61 -23.98
CA PRO A 345 25.18 -10.35 -22.80
C PRO A 345 24.09 -10.40 -21.72
N VAL A 346 23.97 -11.56 -21.04
CA VAL A 346 23.10 -11.78 -19.89
C VAL A 346 23.98 -11.87 -18.64
N LYS A 347 23.67 -11.11 -17.61
CA LYS A 347 24.41 -11.16 -16.34
C LYS A 347 23.70 -12.07 -15.33
N LYS A 348 24.48 -12.80 -14.51
CA LYS A 348 23.93 -13.51 -13.36
C LYS A 348 23.10 -12.56 -12.48
N GLY A 349 21.89 -12.96 -12.06
CA GLY A 349 20.93 -12.13 -11.32
C GLY A 349 20.07 -11.20 -12.18
N GLN A 350 20.29 -11.14 -13.50
CA GLN A 350 19.42 -10.36 -14.40
C GLN A 350 18.03 -11.00 -14.47
N LYS A 351 16.98 -10.14 -14.48
CA LYS A 351 15.61 -10.58 -14.74
C LYS A 351 15.51 -11.10 -16.18
N ILE A 352 15.01 -12.32 -16.34
CA ILE A 352 14.84 -13.02 -17.62
C ILE A 352 13.41 -13.49 -17.84
N GLY A 353 12.51 -13.17 -16.93
CA GLY A 353 11.10 -13.48 -16.98
C GLY A 353 10.40 -13.13 -15.68
N GLU A 354 9.11 -13.42 -15.63
CA GLU A 354 8.31 -13.26 -14.41
C GLU A 354 7.20 -14.33 -14.33
N ILE A 355 6.83 -14.67 -13.10
CA ILE A 355 5.67 -15.48 -12.81
C ILE A 355 4.59 -14.52 -12.33
N GLN A 356 3.44 -14.52 -13.00
CA GLN A 356 2.29 -13.70 -12.68
C GLN A 356 1.21 -14.56 -12.04
N TYR A 357 0.67 -14.10 -10.91
CA TYR A 357 -0.45 -14.72 -10.23
C TYR A 357 -1.65 -13.78 -10.30
N SER A 358 -2.79 -14.31 -10.76
CA SER A 358 -4.04 -13.55 -10.85
C SER A 358 -5.20 -14.36 -10.28
N LYS A 359 -6.23 -13.65 -9.78
CA LYS A 359 -7.51 -14.23 -9.37
C LYS A 359 -8.63 -13.49 -10.11
N GLY A 360 -9.35 -14.20 -10.97
CA GLY A 360 -10.19 -13.55 -11.98
C GLY A 360 -9.36 -12.60 -12.84
N ASN A 361 -9.77 -11.33 -12.95
CA ASN A 361 -9.06 -10.30 -13.71
C ASN A 361 -8.04 -9.49 -12.86
N ILE A 362 -7.87 -9.84 -11.59
CA ILE A 362 -7.03 -9.06 -10.67
C ILE A 362 -5.66 -9.71 -10.57
N MET A 363 -4.61 -8.92 -10.83
CA MET A 363 -3.22 -9.31 -10.58
C MET A 363 -2.96 -9.23 -9.08
N ILE A 364 -2.67 -10.37 -8.44
CA ILE A 364 -2.43 -10.45 -7.00
C ILE A 364 -0.95 -10.44 -6.63
N HIS A 365 -0.08 -10.98 -7.51
CA HIS A 365 1.35 -11.03 -7.22
C HIS A 365 2.20 -11.24 -8.48
N LYS A 366 3.47 -10.84 -8.42
CA LYS A 366 4.48 -11.10 -9.46
C LYS A 366 5.81 -11.46 -8.83
N GLU A 367 6.41 -12.55 -9.33
CA GLU A 367 7.78 -12.94 -8.97
C GLU A 367 8.72 -12.90 -10.17
N LYS A 368 9.96 -12.50 -9.92
CA LYS A 368 11.00 -12.42 -10.97
C LYS A 368 11.65 -13.77 -11.17
N ILE A 369 11.88 -14.13 -12.44
CA ILE A 369 12.77 -15.24 -12.83
C ILE A 369 14.14 -14.62 -13.11
N LEU A 370 15.18 -15.11 -12.43
CA LEU A 370 16.54 -14.56 -12.50
C LEU A 370 17.51 -15.55 -13.16
N ALA A 371 18.42 -15.01 -13.97
CA ALA A 371 19.52 -15.78 -14.55
C ALA A 371 20.48 -16.28 -13.47
N GLN A 372 20.86 -17.57 -13.50
CA GLN A 372 21.82 -18.18 -12.57
C GLN A 372 23.27 -18.09 -13.04
N GLU A 373 23.48 -17.71 -14.29
CA GLU A 373 24.79 -17.64 -14.91
C GLU A 373 24.91 -16.42 -15.83
N THR A 374 26.16 -16.08 -16.16
CA THR A 374 26.45 -15.03 -17.16
C THR A 374 26.64 -15.68 -18.51
N ILE A 375 26.01 -15.13 -19.57
CA ILE A 375 26.21 -15.55 -20.94
C ILE A 375 26.73 -14.35 -21.73
N ASN A 376 27.95 -14.47 -22.21
CA ASN A 376 28.57 -13.44 -23.02
C ASN A 376 28.02 -13.45 -24.46
N LYS A 377 28.20 -12.36 -25.16
CA LYS A 377 27.87 -12.23 -26.57
C LYS A 377 28.73 -13.21 -27.39
N ALA A 378 28.13 -13.93 -28.32
CA ALA A 378 28.86 -14.79 -29.27
C ALA A 378 29.70 -13.92 -30.21
N ASP A 379 30.94 -14.38 -30.50
CA ASP A 379 31.74 -13.82 -31.58
C ASP A 379 31.14 -14.19 -32.94
N PHE A 380 31.71 -13.59 -34.00
CA PHE A 380 31.22 -13.76 -35.37
C PHE A 380 31.26 -15.23 -35.84
N LEU A 381 32.37 -15.94 -35.55
CA LEU A 381 32.54 -17.34 -35.94
C LEU A 381 31.54 -18.25 -35.24
N THR A 382 31.30 -18.05 -33.94
CA THR A 382 30.30 -18.79 -33.19
C THR A 382 28.87 -18.52 -33.71
N GLN A 383 28.57 -17.31 -34.15
CA GLN A 383 27.26 -16.99 -34.74
C GLN A 383 27.08 -17.70 -36.10
N ILE A 384 28.09 -17.70 -36.97
CA ILE A 384 28.04 -18.43 -38.25
C ILE A 384 27.84 -19.94 -38.02
N LYS A 385 28.61 -20.53 -37.09
CA LYS A 385 28.43 -21.98 -36.75
C LYS A 385 26.98 -22.27 -36.31
N LYS A 386 26.39 -21.45 -35.48
CA LYS A 386 25.02 -21.65 -35.02
C LYS A 386 24.00 -21.59 -36.17
N ILE A 387 24.17 -20.62 -37.08
CA ILE A 387 23.27 -20.44 -38.22
C ILE A 387 23.40 -21.63 -39.16
N SER A 388 24.63 -22.09 -39.49
CA SER A 388 24.84 -23.24 -40.34
C SER A 388 24.26 -24.53 -39.74
N THR A 389 24.46 -24.77 -38.45
CA THR A 389 23.87 -25.93 -37.74
C THR A 389 22.32 -25.91 -37.79
N GLN A 390 21.69 -24.75 -37.58
CA GLN A 390 20.25 -24.63 -37.73
C GLN A 390 19.76 -24.89 -39.15
N TYR A 391 20.51 -24.41 -40.13
CA TYR A 391 20.17 -24.61 -41.55
C TYR A 391 20.24 -26.09 -41.93
N PHE A 392 21.28 -26.83 -41.50
CA PHE A 392 21.41 -28.27 -41.73
C PHE A 392 20.35 -29.10 -41.02
N LEU A 393 19.91 -28.69 -39.79
CA LEU A 393 18.80 -29.36 -39.08
C LEU A 393 17.47 -29.19 -39.79
N ILE A 394 17.23 -28.04 -40.40
CA ILE A 394 16.00 -27.77 -41.17
C ILE A 394 16.01 -28.59 -42.47
N LEU A 395 17.13 -28.65 -43.19
CA LEU A 395 17.26 -29.45 -44.41
C LEU A 395 17.14 -30.96 -44.15
N GLY A 396 17.67 -31.45 -43.02
CA GLY A 396 17.55 -32.87 -42.65
C GLY A 396 16.14 -33.32 -42.22
N HIS A 397 15.19 -32.40 -42.03
CA HIS A 397 13.77 -32.71 -41.81
C HIS A 397 12.97 -32.75 -43.10
N PHE A 398 13.57 -32.37 -44.25
CA PHE A 398 12.94 -32.39 -45.58
C PHE A 398 13.49 -33.51 -46.48
N LEU A 399 14.45 -34.29 -46.00
CA LEU A 399 14.95 -35.52 -46.61
C LEU A 399 14.54 -36.72 -45.76
#